data_2196dae6bde22ad325c51f15a873b313
#
_entry.id   2196dae6bde22ad325c51f15a873b313
#
_cell.length_a   1.000
_cell.length_b   1.000
_cell.length_c   1.000
_cell.angle_alpha   90.00
_cell.angle_beta   90.00
_cell.angle_gamma   90.00
#
_symmetry.space_group_name_H-M   'P 1'
#
loop_
_entity.id
_entity.type
_entity.pdbx_description
1 polymer ?
#
loop_
_entity_poly.entity_id
_entity_poly.type
_entity_poly.pdbx_seq_one_letter_code
_entity_poly.pdbx_strand_id
1 'polypeptide(L)'
;PKGLILGPLDRFLFGEWLPRSAQPVDLVGASIGAWRMATACLDDPVQAFLRLERDYIAQHYELPAGRKRPSPESVSELFGANLRAFYGERMQEVLQHPRFRLHVVTARGRHILGREHPWRTPLGYAGAFLTNAVQRRAMGGWLERVVFSRAGAALPFADGAFDVVIGVHDARRARV
;
A
#
# COMPACT_ATOMS: atom_id res chain seq x y z
N PRO A 1 2.83 -8.51 14.08
CA PRO A 1 2.44 -8.24 12.68
C PRO A 1 3.45 -8.85 11.72
N LYS A 2 2.95 -9.71 10.81
CA LYS A 2 3.83 -10.53 9.93
C LYS A 2 4.73 -9.70 9.01
N GLY A 3 4.29 -8.49 8.63
CA GLY A 3 5.08 -7.63 7.74
C GLY A 3 6.34 -7.03 8.37
N LEU A 4 6.36 -6.86 9.67
CA LEU A 4 7.52 -6.26 10.39
C LEU A 4 8.63 -7.26 10.71
N ILE A 5 8.40 -8.56 10.54
CA ILE A 5 9.44 -9.58 10.76
C ILE A 5 10.62 -9.39 9.79
N LEU A 6 10.41 -8.70 8.68
CA LEU A 6 11.43 -8.38 7.68
C LEU A 6 12.21 -7.09 7.97
N GLY A 7 11.91 -6.39 9.07
CA GLY A 7 12.55 -5.12 9.40
C GLY A 7 14.08 -5.15 9.44
N PRO A 8 14.73 -6.14 10.08
CA PRO A 8 16.19 -6.27 10.03
C PRO A 8 16.73 -6.44 8.60
N LEU A 9 16.02 -7.21 7.77
CA LEU A 9 16.38 -7.39 6.36
C LEU A 9 16.21 -6.10 5.57
N ASP A 10 15.12 -5.35 5.80
CA ASP A 10 14.88 -4.07 5.15
C ASP A 10 15.98 -3.06 5.47
N ARG A 11 16.36 -2.94 6.74
CA ARG A 11 17.46 -2.05 7.15
C ARG A 11 18.79 -2.42 6.51
N PHE A 12 19.10 -3.69 6.42
CA PHE A 12 20.30 -4.16 5.72
C PHE A 12 20.23 -3.87 4.22
N LEU A 13 19.12 -4.23 3.56
CA LEU A 13 18.96 -4.05 2.11
C LEU A 13 19.03 -2.58 1.71
N PHE A 14 18.28 -1.71 2.38
CA PHE A 14 18.13 -0.31 2.01
C PHE A 14 19.15 0.61 2.68
N GLY A 15 19.74 0.21 3.81
CA GLY A 15 20.78 0.98 4.49
C GLY A 15 22.19 0.62 4.08
N GLU A 16 22.45 -0.64 3.68
CA GLU A 16 23.81 -1.09 3.46
C GLU A 16 24.04 -1.69 2.06
N TRP A 17 23.17 -2.57 1.61
CA TRP A 17 23.43 -3.34 0.38
C TRP A 17 23.10 -2.58 -0.89
N LEU A 18 21.89 -2.09 -1.04
CA LEU A 18 21.47 -1.33 -2.22
C LEU A 18 22.22 -0.02 -2.40
N PRO A 19 22.63 0.75 -1.35
CA PRO A 19 23.43 1.95 -1.54
C PRO A 19 24.77 1.74 -2.25
N ARG A 20 25.28 0.52 -2.28
CA ARG A 20 26.55 0.17 -2.98
C ARG A 20 26.39 0.19 -4.51
N SER A 21 25.19 0.26 -5.04
CA SER A 21 24.91 0.31 -6.48
C SER A 21 24.22 1.61 -6.85
N ALA A 22 24.51 2.15 -8.03
CA ALA A 22 23.82 3.31 -8.57
C ALA A 22 22.61 2.96 -9.47
N GLN A 23 22.34 1.68 -9.69
CA GLN A 23 21.27 1.25 -10.60
C GLN A 23 19.88 1.66 -10.06
N PRO A 24 18.97 2.11 -10.94
CA PRO A 24 17.56 2.31 -10.57
C PRO A 24 16.91 1.00 -10.15
N VAL A 25 16.03 1.06 -9.15
CA VAL A 25 15.31 -0.10 -8.61
C VAL A 25 13.84 0.22 -8.55
N ASP A 26 13.00 -0.66 -9.08
CA ASP A 26 11.55 -0.61 -8.97
C ASP A 26 11.11 -1.30 -7.67
N LEU A 27 10.48 -0.55 -6.79
CA LEU A 27 9.95 -1.03 -5.52
C LEU A 27 8.45 -1.25 -5.64
N VAL A 28 8.02 -2.49 -5.52
CA VAL A 28 6.62 -2.88 -5.66
C VAL A 28 6.07 -3.29 -4.31
N GLY A 29 4.97 -2.68 -3.90
CA GLY A 29 4.35 -2.98 -2.62
C GLY A 29 2.84 -2.94 -2.63
N ALA A 30 2.22 -3.79 -1.80
CA ALA A 30 0.80 -3.78 -1.49
C ALA A 30 0.62 -3.85 0.03
N SER A 31 -0.44 -3.20 0.56
CA SER A 31 -0.71 -3.18 2.01
C SER A 31 0.54 -2.75 2.82
N ILE A 32 0.93 -3.49 3.86
CA ILE A 32 2.16 -3.20 4.65
C ILE A 32 3.43 -3.21 3.79
N GLY A 33 3.44 -3.95 2.68
CA GLY A 33 4.54 -3.92 1.72
C GLY A 33 4.68 -2.55 1.04
N ALA A 34 3.58 -1.86 0.74
CA ALA A 34 3.62 -0.51 0.21
C ALA A 34 4.23 0.48 1.21
N TRP A 35 3.88 0.37 2.50
CA TRP A 35 4.49 1.17 3.56
C TRP A 35 6.00 0.94 3.65
N ARG A 36 6.43 -0.33 3.65
CA ARG A 36 7.85 -0.67 3.69
C ARG A 36 8.60 -0.10 2.50
N MET A 37 8.06 -0.25 1.29
CA MET A 37 8.71 0.26 0.07
C MET A 37 8.72 1.80 0.02
N ALA A 38 7.67 2.46 0.50
CA ALA A 38 7.65 3.92 0.64
C ALA A 38 8.69 4.39 1.68
N THR A 39 8.82 3.67 2.81
CA THR A 39 9.82 3.97 3.84
C THR A 39 11.25 3.86 3.31
N ALA A 40 11.50 2.90 2.42
CA ALA A 40 12.79 2.73 1.76
C ALA A 40 13.20 3.92 0.87
N CYS A 41 12.23 4.71 0.42
CA CYS A 41 12.46 5.90 -0.40
C CYS A 41 12.74 7.17 0.42
N LEU A 42 12.78 7.11 1.74
CA LEU A 42 13.09 8.25 2.59
C LEU A 42 14.61 8.43 2.73
N ASP A 43 15.07 9.67 2.95
CA ASP A 43 16.50 10.04 2.98
C ASP A 43 17.32 9.22 3.99
N ASP A 44 16.74 8.90 5.16
CA ASP A 44 17.33 7.97 6.13
C ASP A 44 16.43 6.74 6.28
N PRO A 45 16.58 5.73 5.42
CA PRO A 45 15.70 4.55 5.44
C PRO A 45 15.86 3.73 6.71
N VAL A 46 17.05 3.67 7.30
CA VAL A 46 17.29 2.87 8.52
C VAL A 46 16.48 3.40 9.70
N GLN A 47 16.57 4.70 9.97
CA GLN A 47 15.79 5.33 11.03
C GLN A 47 14.29 5.34 10.73
N ALA A 48 13.94 5.52 9.46
CA ALA A 48 12.56 5.47 9.02
C ALA A 48 11.93 4.07 9.24
N PHE A 49 12.66 2.98 8.97
CA PHE A 49 12.20 1.62 9.28
C PHE A 49 12.03 1.38 10.77
N LEU A 50 12.98 1.83 11.58
CA LEU A 50 12.87 1.72 13.06
C LEU A 50 11.65 2.50 13.58
N ARG A 51 11.39 3.68 13.03
CA ARG A 51 10.18 4.45 13.36
C ARG A 51 8.92 3.73 12.92
N LEU A 52 8.88 3.20 11.68
CA LEU A 52 7.73 2.44 11.17
C LEU A 52 7.39 1.24 12.07
N GLU A 53 8.41 0.48 12.46
CA GLU A 53 8.25 -0.67 13.34
C GLU A 53 7.66 -0.26 14.69
N ARG A 54 8.25 0.75 15.33
CA ARG A 54 7.79 1.26 16.62
C ARG A 54 6.36 1.78 16.56
N ASP A 55 6.06 2.64 15.58
CA ASP A 55 4.76 3.29 15.46
C ASP A 55 3.67 2.25 15.12
N TYR A 56 3.99 1.24 14.31
CA TYR A 56 3.07 0.16 13.96
C TYR A 56 2.80 -0.78 15.15
N ILE A 57 3.80 -1.09 15.98
CA ILE A 57 3.64 -1.91 17.17
C ILE A 57 2.85 -1.16 18.26
N ALA A 58 3.09 0.14 18.40
CA ALA A 58 2.41 0.99 19.35
C ALA A 58 0.96 1.35 18.96
N GLN A 59 0.53 0.99 17.76
CA GLN A 59 -0.80 1.32 17.27
C GLN A 59 -1.89 0.62 18.07
N HIS A 60 -2.76 1.39 18.70
CA HIS A 60 -3.93 0.92 19.43
C HIS A 60 -5.21 1.37 18.74
N TYR A 61 -6.19 0.47 18.72
CA TYR A 61 -7.54 0.79 18.27
C TYR A 61 -8.44 0.97 19.49
N GLU A 62 -9.04 2.15 19.62
CA GLU A 62 -10.09 2.35 20.60
C GLU A 62 -11.33 1.57 20.20
N LEU A 63 -11.82 0.73 21.10
CA LEU A 63 -13.04 -0.03 20.88
C LEU A 63 -14.21 0.71 21.54
N PRO A 64 -15.23 1.12 20.78
CA PRO A 64 -16.46 1.66 21.37
C PRO A 64 -17.08 0.66 22.37
N ALA A 65 -17.70 1.19 23.43
CA ALA A 65 -18.32 0.35 24.46
C ALA A 65 -19.27 -0.69 23.84
N GLY A 66 -19.08 -1.96 24.21
CA GLY A 66 -19.90 -3.08 23.73
C GLY A 66 -19.53 -3.63 22.34
N ARG A 67 -18.50 -3.09 21.65
CA ARG A 67 -18.02 -3.65 20.37
C ARG A 67 -16.73 -4.44 20.55
N LYS A 68 -16.65 -5.58 19.86
CA LYS A 68 -15.46 -6.46 19.86
C LYS A 68 -14.47 -6.11 18.73
N ARG A 69 -14.84 -5.22 17.81
CA ARG A 69 -14.00 -4.79 16.68
C ARG A 69 -14.22 -3.31 16.38
N PRO A 70 -13.19 -2.58 15.91
CA PRO A 70 -13.35 -1.20 15.46
C PRO A 70 -14.20 -1.17 14.18
N SER A 71 -14.81 -0.01 13.89
CA SER A 71 -15.51 0.18 12.63
C SER A 71 -14.54 0.34 11.45
N PRO A 72 -14.93 -0.01 10.21
CA PRO A 72 -14.09 0.23 9.03
C PRO A 72 -13.69 1.69 8.88
N GLU A 73 -14.60 2.61 9.19
CA GLU A 73 -14.38 4.05 9.10
C GLU A 73 -13.28 4.48 10.08
N SER A 74 -13.39 4.08 11.36
CA SER A 74 -12.38 4.44 12.37
C SER A 74 -11.01 3.85 12.07
N VAL A 75 -10.96 2.65 11.48
CA VAL A 75 -9.71 2.05 11.00
C VAL A 75 -9.13 2.89 9.86
N SER A 76 -9.94 3.28 8.87
CA SER A 76 -9.50 4.08 7.72
C SER A 76 -9.01 5.46 8.14
N GLU A 77 -9.70 6.12 9.06
CA GLU A 77 -9.31 7.42 9.62
C GLU A 77 -7.97 7.34 10.35
N LEU A 78 -7.79 6.33 11.21
CA LEU A 78 -6.54 6.13 11.94
C LEU A 78 -5.38 5.83 10.99
N PHE A 79 -5.57 4.96 9.99
CA PHE A 79 -4.55 4.71 8.98
C PHE A 79 -4.23 5.97 8.17
N GLY A 80 -5.22 6.74 7.76
CA GLY A 80 -5.02 8.00 7.06
C GLY A 80 -4.27 9.03 7.90
N ALA A 81 -4.56 9.13 9.20
CA ALA A 81 -3.85 10.00 10.12
C ALA A 81 -2.38 9.57 10.28
N ASN A 82 -2.14 8.27 10.47
CA ASN A 82 -0.79 7.71 10.60
C ASN A 82 0.03 7.91 9.33
N LEU A 83 -0.56 7.72 8.14
CA LEU A 83 0.10 8.01 6.86
C LEU A 83 0.49 9.47 6.74
N ARG A 84 -0.40 10.39 7.10
CA ARG A 84 -0.10 11.83 7.08
C ARG A 84 0.98 12.21 8.07
N ALA A 85 0.95 11.65 9.27
CA ALA A 85 1.96 11.90 10.30
C ALA A 85 3.34 11.34 9.94
N PHE A 86 3.38 10.23 9.20
CA PHE A 86 4.63 9.57 8.83
C PHE A 86 5.25 10.14 7.57
N TYR A 87 4.46 10.37 6.51
CA TYR A 87 4.94 10.74 5.17
C TYR A 87 4.55 12.15 4.73
N GLY A 88 3.60 12.83 5.40
CA GLY A 88 2.93 14.01 4.88
C GLY A 88 3.88 15.09 4.34
N GLU A 89 4.88 15.49 5.11
CA GLU A 89 5.89 16.49 4.70
C GLU A 89 7.02 15.87 3.85
N ARG A 90 7.21 14.55 3.95
CA ARG A 90 8.28 13.80 3.31
C ARG A 90 7.85 13.06 2.02
N MET A 91 6.62 13.27 1.56
CA MET A 91 6.10 12.59 0.38
C MET A 91 6.90 12.92 -0.89
N GLN A 92 7.52 14.09 -0.95
CA GLN A 92 8.38 14.45 -2.09
C GLN A 92 9.67 13.63 -2.13
N GLU A 93 10.24 13.23 -0.99
CA GLU A 93 11.38 12.31 -0.95
C GLU A 93 11.00 10.98 -1.63
N VAL A 94 9.81 10.46 -1.31
CA VAL A 94 9.30 9.21 -1.89
C VAL A 94 9.07 9.34 -3.40
N LEU A 95 8.41 10.42 -3.85
CA LEU A 95 8.04 10.60 -5.25
C LEU A 95 9.24 10.97 -6.14
N GLN A 96 10.23 11.67 -5.60
CA GLN A 96 11.37 12.18 -6.34
C GLN A 96 12.68 11.44 -6.02
N HIS A 97 12.60 10.29 -5.34
CA HIS A 97 13.80 9.52 -5.03
C HIS A 97 14.60 9.23 -6.31
N PRO A 98 15.91 9.53 -6.33
CA PRO A 98 16.71 9.50 -7.56
C PRO A 98 16.86 8.10 -8.16
N ARG A 99 16.79 7.06 -7.33
CA ARG A 99 17.02 5.67 -7.74
C ARG A 99 15.82 4.75 -7.56
N PHE A 100 15.02 4.94 -6.50
CA PHE A 100 13.90 4.07 -6.21
C PHE A 100 12.62 4.60 -6.84
N ARG A 101 11.93 3.73 -7.57
CA ARG A 101 10.65 4.02 -8.21
C ARG A 101 9.58 3.21 -7.51
N LEU A 102 8.75 3.87 -6.72
CA LEU A 102 7.69 3.22 -5.96
C LEU A 102 6.46 2.94 -6.84
N HIS A 103 5.98 1.70 -6.75
CA HIS A 103 4.74 1.23 -7.37
C HIS A 103 3.85 0.64 -6.29
N VAL A 104 2.74 1.31 -5.99
CA VAL A 104 1.77 0.87 -4.97
C VAL A 104 0.64 0.11 -5.65
N VAL A 105 0.54 -1.17 -5.36
CA VAL A 105 -0.50 -2.05 -5.91
C VAL A 105 -1.69 -2.08 -4.98
N THR A 106 -2.86 -1.82 -5.54
CA THR A 106 -4.14 -1.84 -4.83
C THR A 106 -5.19 -2.62 -5.61
N ALA A 107 -6.31 -2.88 -4.97
CA ALA A 107 -7.50 -3.43 -5.61
C ALA A 107 -8.70 -2.55 -5.29
N ARG A 108 -9.52 -2.27 -6.30
CA ARG A 108 -10.78 -1.55 -6.16
C ARG A 108 -11.93 -2.49 -6.46
N GLY A 109 -12.94 -2.51 -5.59
CA GLY A 109 -14.16 -3.29 -5.81
C GLY A 109 -14.94 -2.80 -7.03
N ARG A 110 -15.43 -3.74 -7.84
CA ARG A 110 -16.34 -3.48 -8.97
C ARG A 110 -17.79 -3.79 -8.58
N HIS A 111 -18.74 -3.17 -9.24
CA HIS A 111 -20.17 -3.43 -9.08
C HIS A 111 -20.64 -3.38 -7.62
N ILE A 112 -21.10 -4.52 -7.09
CA ILE A 112 -21.60 -4.63 -5.71
C ILE A 112 -20.53 -4.46 -4.63
N LEU A 113 -19.26 -4.67 -4.97
CA LEU A 113 -18.10 -4.42 -4.10
C LEU A 113 -17.57 -2.97 -4.19
N GLY A 114 -18.11 -2.15 -5.08
CA GLY A 114 -17.69 -0.75 -5.26
C GLY A 114 -18.15 0.19 -4.15
N ARG A 115 -19.11 -0.22 -3.31
CA ARG A 115 -19.57 0.53 -2.12
C ARG A 115 -19.81 -0.43 -0.97
N GLU A 116 -19.38 -0.06 0.22
CA GLU A 116 -19.64 -0.84 1.43
C GLU A 116 -21.13 -0.86 1.77
N HIS A 117 -21.66 -2.03 2.04
CA HIS A 117 -23.05 -2.24 2.45
C HIS A 117 -23.14 -3.49 3.34
N PRO A 118 -23.88 -3.44 4.46
CA PRO A 118 -23.91 -4.51 5.46
C PRO A 118 -24.22 -5.91 4.90
N TRP A 119 -25.08 -6.01 3.90
CA TRP A 119 -25.50 -7.27 3.29
C TRP A 119 -24.87 -7.54 1.92
N ARG A 120 -24.68 -6.50 1.10
CA ARG A 120 -24.17 -6.66 -0.28
C ARG A 120 -22.68 -6.99 -0.29
N THR A 121 -21.91 -6.40 0.63
CA THR A 121 -20.47 -6.63 0.71
C THR A 121 -20.12 -8.08 1.06
N PRO A 122 -20.71 -8.72 2.11
CA PRO A 122 -20.48 -10.15 2.37
C PRO A 122 -20.89 -11.07 1.23
N LEU A 123 -22.03 -10.79 0.57
CA LEU A 123 -22.49 -11.56 -0.59
C LEU A 123 -21.54 -11.41 -1.78
N GLY A 124 -21.05 -10.19 -2.04
CA GLY A 124 -20.06 -9.92 -3.08
C GLY A 124 -18.75 -10.67 -2.84
N TYR A 125 -18.25 -10.67 -1.60
CA TYR A 125 -17.05 -11.44 -1.26
C TYR A 125 -17.27 -12.94 -1.33
N ALA A 126 -18.43 -13.46 -0.94
CA ALA A 126 -18.77 -14.87 -1.10
C ALA A 126 -18.81 -15.27 -2.59
N GLY A 127 -19.43 -14.44 -3.44
CA GLY A 127 -19.44 -14.63 -4.89
C GLY A 127 -18.03 -14.60 -5.49
N ALA A 128 -17.22 -13.61 -5.10
CA ALA A 128 -15.82 -13.51 -5.53
C ALA A 128 -14.99 -14.73 -5.07
N PHE A 129 -15.21 -15.23 -3.86
CA PHE A 129 -14.54 -16.41 -3.34
C PHE A 129 -14.91 -17.67 -4.13
N LEU A 130 -16.21 -17.89 -4.38
CA LEU A 130 -16.68 -19.05 -5.14
C LEU A 130 -16.18 -19.02 -6.59
N THR A 131 -16.26 -17.87 -7.24
CA THR A 131 -15.75 -17.73 -8.61
C THR A 131 -14.23 -17.90 -8.68
N ASN A 132 -13.48 -17.43 -7.69
CA ASN A 132 -12.04 -17.63 -7.60
C ASN A 132 -11.68 -19.11 -7.40
N ALA A 133 -12.48 -19.86 -6.66
CA ALA A 133 -12.27 -21.29 -6.44
C ALA A 133 -12.42 -22.09 -7.75
N VAL A 134 -13.29 -21.64 -8.66
CA VAL A 134 -13.52 -22.29 -9.96
C VAL A 134 -12.54 -21.76 -11.02
N GLN A 135 -12.39 -20.44 -11.13
CA GLN A 135 -11.55 -19.82 -12.15
C GLN A 135 -10.95 -18.50 -11.65
N ARG A 136 -9.64 -18.50 -11.41
CA ARG A 136 -8.89 -17.35 -10.88
C ARG A 136 -9.06 -16.07 -11.71
N ARG A 137 -9.18 -16.19 -13.04
CA ARG A 137 -9.38 -15.05 -13.95
C ARG A 137 -10.72 -14.34 -13.72
N ALA A 138 -11.73 -15.03 -13.18
CA ALA A 138 -13.04 -14.45 -12.86
C ALA A 138 -12.97 -13.38 -11.74
N MET A 139 -11.91 -13.34 -10.95
CA MET A 139 -11.68 -12.25 -9.98
C MET A 139 -11.65 -10.86 -10.61
N GLY A 140 -11.23 -10.74 -11.88
CA GLY A 140 -11.26 -9.47 -12.62
C GLY A 140 -12.66 -8.89 -12.81
N GLY A 141 -13.72 -9.70 -12.71
CA GLY A 141 -15.11 -9.23 -12.70
C GLY A 141 -15.53 -8.57 -11.37
N TRP A 142 -14.86 -8.91 -10.27
CA TRP A 142 -15.17 -8.43 -8.93
C TRP A 142 -14.22 -7.32 -8.44
N LEU A 143 -12.96 -7.43 -8.81
CA LEU A 143 -11.90 -6.54 -8.37
C LEU A 143 -11.12 -6.00 -9.57
N GLU A 144 -10.87 -4.71 -9.55
CA GLU A 144 -10.03 -3.99 -10.48
C GLU A 144 -8.63 -3.85 -9.87
N ARG A 145 -7.61 -4.20 -10.62
CA ARG A 145 -6.21 -4.07 -10.20
C ARG A 145 -5.73 -2.67 -10.55
N VAL A 146 -5.32 -1.93 -9.56
CA VAL A 146 -4.88 -0.54 -9.70
C VAL A 146 -3.44 -0.41 -9.23
N VAL A 147 -2.60 0.25 -10.03
CA VAL A 147 -1.24 0.62 -9.63
C VAL A 147 -1.09 2.14 -9.61
N PHE A 148 -0.55 2.64 -8.51
CA PHE A 148 -0.09 4.03 -8.38
C PHE A 148 1.41 4.05 -8.58
N SER A 149 1.88 4.89 -9.49
CA SER A 149 3.30 5.04 -9.81
C SER A 149 3.64 6.51 -9.98
N ARG A 150 4.91 6.86 -9.87
CA ARG A 150 5.37 8.18 -10.30
C ARG A 150 4.96 8.42 -11.75
N ALA A 151 4.39 9.58 -12.04
CA ALA A 151 3.99 9.92 -13.41
C ALA A 151 5.19 9.90 -14.36
N GLY A 152 4.98 9.31 -15.54
CA GLY A 152 6.02 9.14 -16.55
C GLY A 152 7.04 8.04 -16.24
N ALA A 153 6.93 7.34 -15.13
CA ALA A 153 7.78 6.17 -14.88
C ALA A 153 7.34 4.97 -15.74
N ALA A 154 8.31 4.28 -16.32
CA ALA A 154 8.04 2.99 -16.96
C ALA A 154 7.60 1.99 -15.89
N LEU A 155 6.58 1.20 -16.19
CA LEU A 155 6.11 0.17 -15.30
C LEU A 155 6.93 -1.10 -15.49
N PRO A 156 7.41 -1.74 -14.40
CA PRO A 156 8.17 -2.99 -14.46
C PRO A 156 7.24 -4.21 -14.60
N PHE A 157 6.09 -4.04 -15.26
CA PHE A 157 5.06 -5.07 -15.36
C PHE A 157 4.73 -5.37 -16.82
N ALA A 158 4.26 -6.60 -17.07
CA ALA A 158 3.75 -6.97 -18.39
C ALA A 158 2.51 -6.14 -18.75
N ASP A 159 2.30 -5.93 -20.05
CA ASP A 159 1.12 -5.26 -20.57
C ASP A 159 -0.16 -5.97 -20.09
N GLY A 160 -1.13 -5.17 -19.64
CA GLY A 160 -2.38 -5.70 -19.10
C GLY A 160 -2.28 -6.31 -17.70
N ALA A 161 -1.15 -6.19 -17.00
CA ALA A 161 -1.02 -6.63 -15.61
C ALA A 161 -1.96 -5.87 -14.67
N PHE A 162 -2.28 -4.62 -14.99
CA PHE A 162 -3.20 -3.76 -14.25
C PHE A 162 -4.33 -3.25 -15.12
N ASP A 163 -5.50 -3.10 -14.52
CA ASP A 163 -6.69 -2.57 -15.19
C ASP A 163 -6.64 -1.02 -15.23
N VAL A 164 -6.01 -0.41 -14.22
CA VAL A 164 -5.84 1.04 -14.10
C VAL A 164 -4.43 1.39 -13.63
N VAL A 165 -3.83 2.37 -14.30
CA VAL A 165 -2.53 2.96 -13.93
C VAL A 165 -2.75 4.43 -13.58
N ILE A 166 -2.36 4.82 -12.38
CA ILE A 166 -2.50 6.18 -11.88
C ILE A 166 -1.10 6.79 -11.70
N GLY A 167 -0.80 7.79 -12.52
CA GLY A 167 0.42 8.58 -12.41
C GLY A 167 0.31 9.64 -11.32
N VAL A 168 1.19 9.61 -10.35
CA VAL A 168 1.26 10.59 -9.25
C VAL A 168 2.32 11.62 -9.57
N HIS A 169 1.92 12.88 -9.76
CA HIS A 169 2.83 14.00 -10.06
C HIS A 169 3.21 14.80 -8.81
N ASP A 170 2.26 14.97 -7.88
CA ASP A 170 2.41 15.73 -6.66
C ASP A 170 1.51 15.14 -5.58
N ALA A 171 2.06 14.96 -4.40
CA ALA A 171 1.32 14.46 -3.25
C ALA A 171 0.10 15.34 -2.87
N ARG A 172 0.12 16.62 -3.24
CA ARG A 172 -0.98 17.56 -2.98
C ARG A 172 -2.19 17.37 -3.91
N ARG A 173 -2.02 16.71 -5.05
CA ARG A 173 -3.08 16.46 -6.05
C ARG A 173 -3.65 15.04 -6.00
N ALA A 174 -3.06 14.14 -5.25
CA ALA A 174 -3.59 12.79 -5.03
C ALA A 174 -4.75 12.78 -4.01
N ARG A 175 -5.74 13.67 -4.19
CA ARG A 175 -7.04 13.54 -3.54
C ARG A 175 -7.92 12.68 -4.44
N VAL A 176 -8.06 11.44 -4.08
CA VAL A 176 -9.10 10.54 -4.61
C VAL A 176 -10.26 10.51 -3.63
#